data_22e4d6fb10a6f7c75053f10250a26a6a
#
_entry.id   22e4d6fb10a6f7c75053f10250a26a6a
#
_cell.length_a   1.000
_cell.length_b   1.000
_cell.length_c   1.000
_cell.angle_alpha   90.00
_cell.angle_beta   90.00
_cell.angle_gamma   90.00
#
_symmetry.space_group_name_H-M   'P 1'
#
loop_
_entity.id
_entity.type
_entity.pdbx_description
1 polymer ?
#
loop_
_entity_poly.entity_id
_entity_poly.type
_entity_poly.pdbx_seq_one_letter_code
_entity_poly.pdbx_strand_id
1 'polypeptide(L)' 'MAQLKITLIRSGIGSPQKHKEALIGLGLTKLHKTVVREDRPEIRGMIRKVQHLILVDEIAEGR' A
#
# COMPACT_ATOMS: atom_id res chain seq x y z
N MET A 1 -14.70 1.76 -11.10
CA MET A 1 -14.20 2.36 -9.86
C MET A 1 -12.70 2.50 -9.93
N ALA A 2 -12.16 3.46 -9.20
CA ALA A 2 -10.74 3.70 -9.22
C ALA A 2 -9.99 2.60 -8.47
N GLN A 3 -8.78 2.33 -8.93
CA GLN A 3 -7.89 1.38 -8.27
C GLN A 3 -6.59 2.09 -7.91
N LEU A 4 -5.91 1.55 -6.93
CA LEU A 4 -4.63 2.09 -6.47
C LEU A 4 -3.55 1.02 -6.69
N LYS A 5 -2.50 1.43 -7.38
CA LYS A 5 -1.32 0.59 -7.56
C LYS A 5 -0.31 0.98 -6.50
N ILE A 6 0.04 0.04 -5.65
CA ILE A 6 0.86 0.30 -4.48
C ILE A 6 2.13 -0.53 -4.57
N THR A 7 3.27 0.13 -4.47
CA THR A 7 4.57 -0.52 -4.52
C THR A 7 5.32 -0.26 -3.24
N LEU A 8 5.87 -1.30 -2.62
CA LEU A 8 6.70 -1.15 -1.43
C LEU A 8 8.10 -0.75 -1.87
N ILE A 9 8.49 0.48 -1.55
CA ILE A 9 9.79 1.02 -1.97
C ILE A 9 10.82 1.04 -0.86
N ARG A 10 10.40 0.84 0.39
CA ARG A 10 11.31 0.80 1.53
C ARG A 10 10.93 -0.34 2.44
N SER A 11 11.95 -0.97 3.07
CA SER A 11 11.71 -2.05 4.00
C SER A 11 10.98 -1.55 5.25
N GLY A 12 10.08 -2.39 5.78
CA GLY A 12 9.43 -2.12 7.05
C GLY A 12 10.25 -2.53 8.26
N ILE A 13 11.49 -3.01 8.05
CA ILE A 13 12.35 -3.39 9.15
C ILE A 13 12.64 -2.15 10.00
N GLY A 14 12.45 -2.29 11.31
CA GLY A 14 12.62 -1.18 12.23
C GLY A 14 11.40 -0.30 12.38
N SER A 15 10.36 -0.53 11.59
CA SER A 15 9.12 0.21 11.71
C SER A 15 8.26 -0.32 12.85
N PRO A 16 7.37 0.51 13.42
CA PRO A 16 6.41 0.02 14.41
C PRO A 16 5.59 -1.15 13.89
N GLN A 17 5.13 -1.99 14.80
CA GLN A 17 4.32 -3.15 14.46
C GLN A 17 3.08 -2.77 13.65
N LYS A 18 2.48 -1.63 13.97
CA LYS A 18 1.29 -1.17 13.25
C LYS A 18 1.56 -0.96 11.77
N HIS A 19 2.76 -0.46 11.43
CA HIS A 19 3.14 -0.26 10.03
C HIS A 19 3.30 -1.60 9.32
N LYS A 20 3.91 -2.58 9.99
CA LYS A 20 4.07 -3.91 9.41
C LYS A 20 2.72 -4.56 9.16
N GLU A 21 1.79 -4.40 10.10
CA GLU A 21 0.45 -4.94 9.95
C GLU A 21 -0.27 -4.32 8.76
N ALA A 22 -0.12 -3.01 8.58
CA ALA A 22 -0.73 -2.33 7.45
C ALA A 22 -0.14 -2.83 6.13
N LEU A 23 1.16 -3.04 6.07
CA LEU A 23 1.80 -3.57 4.87
C LEU A 23 1.28 -4.98 4.55
N ILE A 24 1.15 -5.82 5.57
CA ILE A 24 0.62 -7.16 5.39
C ILE A 24 -0.83 -7.11 4.92
N GLY A 25 -1.61 -6.21 5.51
CA GLY A 25 -3.00 -6.03 5.10
C GLY A 25 -3.15 -5.58 3.65
N LEU A 26 -2.16 -4.84 3.14
CA LEU A 26 -2.15 -4.43 1.74
C LEU A 26 -1.59 -5.52 0.83
N GLY A 27 -0.91 -6.52 1.39
CA GLY A 27 -0.29 -7.56 0.60
C GLY A 27 1.14 -7.28 0.23
N LEU A 28 1.75 -6.27 0.84
CA LEU A 28 3.13 -5.86 0.54
C LEU A 28 4.09 -6.53 1.50
N THR A 29 4.37 -7.79 1.25
CA THR A 29 5.21 -8.59 2.15
C THR A 29 6.69 -8.58 1.75
N LYS A 30 6.99 -8.09 0.55
CA LYS A 30 8.37 -8.06 0.06
C LYS A 30 8.68 -6.69 -0.51
N LEU A 31 9.95 -6.30 -0.39
CA LEU A 31 10.43 -5.05 -0.97
C LEU A 31 10.22 -5.07 -2.48
N HIS A 32 9.79 -3.95 -3.02
CA HIS A 32 9.52 -3.75 -4.45
C HIS A 32 8.33 -4.55 -4.97
N LYS A 33 7.57 -5.19 -4.09
CA LYS A 33 6.34 -5.84 -4.52
C LYS A 33 5.30 -4.79 -4.85
N THR A 34 4.55 -5.03 -5.92
CA THR A 34 3.47 -4.16 -6.35
C THR A 34 2.15 -4.90 -6.23
N VAL A 35 1.15 -4.24 -5.70
CA VAL A 35 -0.21 -4.77 -5.61
C VAL A 35 -1.19 -3.73 -6.12
N VAL A 36 -2.35 -4.21 -6.57
CA VAL A 36 -3.43 -3.33 -6.99
C VAL A 36 -4.60 -3.55 -6.04
N ARG A 37 -5.14 -2.49 -5.49
CA ARG A 37 -6.25 -2.54 -4.54
C ARG A 37 -7.31 -1.54 -4.95
N GLU A 38 -8.57 -1.85 -4.62
CA GLU A 38 -9.65 -0.90 -4.85
C GLU A 38 -9.49 0.31 -3.96
N ASP A 39 -9.94 1.46 -4.47
CA ASP A 39 -9.88 2.71 -3.71
C ASP A 39 -11.02 2.71 -2.69
N ARG A 40 -10.73 2.22 -1.51
CA ARG A 40 -11.68 2.12 -0.41
C ARG A 40 -11.13 2.83 0.82
N PRO A 41 -12.01 3.31 1.71
CA PRO A 41 -11.55 3.99 2.93
C PRO A 41 -10.59 3.14 3.77
N GLU A 42 -10.84 1.83 3.88
CA GLU A 42 -9.97 0.93 4.64
C GLU A 42 -8.58 0.89 4.03
N ILE A 43 -8.52 0.81 2.71
CA ILE A 43 -7.25 0.75 1.98
C ILE A 43 -6.51 2.08 2.14
N ARG A 44 -7.21 3.19 2.01
CA ARG A 44 -6.59 4.50 2.18
C ARG A 44 -6.08 4.70 3.62
N GLY A 45 -6.80 4.17 4.60
CA GLY A 45 -6.35 4.22 5.99
C GLY A 45 -5.04 3.48 6.19
N MET A 46 -4.89 2.30 5.60
CA MET A 46 -3.65 1.55 5.68
C MET A 46 -2.51 2.25 4.93
N ILE A 47 -2.81 2.82 3.77
CA ILE A 47 -1.83 3.57 2.98
C ILE A 47 -1.28 4.73 3.78
N ARG A 48 -2.14 5.48 4.47
CA ARG A 48 -1.71 6.62 5.28
C ARG A 48 -0.69 6.23 6.34
N LYS A 49 -0.84 5.08 6.93
CA LYS A 49 0.07 4.62 7.99
C LYS A 49 1.46 4.34 7.48
N VAL A 50 1.58 3.95 6.22
CA VAL A 50 2.85 3.53 5.65
C VAL A 50 3.24 4.31 4.39
N GLN A 51 2.65 5.48 4.19
CA GLN A 51 2.90 6.25 2.96
C GLN A 51 4.38 6.58 2.76
N HIS A 52 5.14 6.65 3.81
CA HIS A 52 6.57 6.93 3.74
C HIS A 52 7.38 5.71 3.28
N LEU A 53 6.74 4.55 3.19
CA LEU A 53 7.38 3.30 2.79
C LEU A 53 6.93 2.83 1.41
N ILE A 54 5.92 3.45 0.84
CA ILE A 54 5.30 2.98 -0.39
C ILE A 54 5.16 4.09 -1.40
N LEU A 55 4.95 3.67 -2.65
CA LEU A 55 4.60 4.56 -3.74
C LEU A 55 3.20 4.16 -4.20
N VAL A 56 2.32 5.15 -4.33
CA VAL A 56 0.93 4.91 -4.72
C VAL A 56 0.62 5.64 -6.01
N ASP A 57 0.12 4.90 -6.99
CA ASP A 57 -0.37 5.47 -8.25
C ASP A 57 -1.86 5.18 -8.36
N GLU A 58 -2.63 6.18 -8.77
CA GLU A 58 -4.04 5.97 -9.04
C GLU A 58 -4.20 5.46 -10.46
N ILE A 59 -4.97 4.39 -10.61
CA ILE A 59 -5.27 3.82 -11.91
C ILE A 59 -6.74 4.09 -12.20
N ALA A 60 -7.01 4.86 -13.24
CA ALA A 60 -8.38 5.06 -13.65
C ALA A 60 -8.86 3.77 -14.31
N GLU A 61 -9.98 3.27 -13.87
CA GLU A 61 -10.60 2.12 -14.47
C GLU A 61 -11.26 2.57 -15.76
N GLY A 62 -10.83 2.04 -16.81
CA GLY A 62 -11.12 2.44 -18.07
C GLY A 62 -12.43 2.41 -18.62
N ARG A 63 -12.31 2.54 -18.83
CA ARG A 63 -12.92 2.42 -19.43
C ARG A 63 -12.75 2.43 -20.20
#